data_c4b6f111f9f2e48784c31a57cc640532
#
_entry.id   c4b6f111f9f2e48784c31a57cc640532
#
_cell.length_a   1.000
_cell.length_b   1.000
_cell.length_c   1.000
_cell.angle_alpha   90.00
_cell.angle_beta   90.00
_cell.angle_gamma   90.00
#
_symmetry.space_group_name_H-M   'P 1'
#
loop_
_entity.id
_entity.type
_entity.pdbx_description
1 polymer ?
#
loop_
_entity_poly.entity_id
_entity_poly.type
_entity_poly.pdbx_seq_one_letter_code
_entity_poly.pdbx_strand_id
1 'polypeptide(L)'
;MRDHRPPQKHGHKPRGREHSHSQPEPKLDNARVLSEIKRYLDVAVREMGLEIQFDITEPATVGGGAGEKDVLVTFHGADQDFLLEEQAELLLALEHVGHRWLRLDPRLHDRVRFDCAEYRATRLEELKLSARVAAQRVRETGMEFRFNPMSPRERRLIHLELAGASDVRTMSEGAGDQRRLVIYPASKK
;
A
#
# COMPACT_ATOMS: atom_id res chain seq x y z
N MET A 1 17.45 25.20 -69.28
CA MET A 1 16.28 24.39 -68.87
C MET A 1 16.63 23.69 -67.57
N ARG A 2 16.12 24.22 -66.45
CA ARG A 2 16.32 23.61 -65.10
C ARG A 2 14.97 23.06 -64.67
N ASP A 3 14.96 21.74 -64.49
CA ASP A 3 13.77 20.95 -64.15
C ASP A 3 13.48 21.14 -62.65
N HIS A 4 12.36 21.76 -62.30
CA HIS A 4 11.90 21.98 -60.92
C HIS A 4 10.89 20.90 -60.58
N ARG A 5 11.31 19.85 -59.88
CA ARG A 5 10.38 18.91 -59.25
C ARG A 5 9.99 19.43 -57.87
N PRO A 6 8.69 19.47 -57.54
CA PRO A 6 8.24 19.86 -56.21
C PRO A 6 8.42 18.68 -55.19
N PRO A 7 8.63 18.96 -53.89
CA PRO A 7 8.83 17.93 -52.85
C PRO A 7 7.54 17.19 -52.54
N GLN A 8 7.65 15.86 -52.50
CA GLN A 8 6.55 14.99 -52.09
C GLN A 8 6.32 15.12 -50.57
N LYS A 9 5.09 15.43 -50.17
CA LYS A 9 4.62 15.45 -48.79
C LYS A 9 4.40 14.02 -48.33
N HIS A 10 5.27 13.52 -47.47
CA HIS A 10 5.05 12.26 -46.75
C HIS A 10 3.95 12.49 -45.69
N GLY A 11 2.75 11.97 -45.98
CA GLY A 11 1.64 11.93 -45.05
C GLY A 11 1.96 11.05 -43.85
N HIS A 12 2.14 11.64 -42.68
CA HIS A 12 2.22 10.92 -41.43
C HIS A 12 0.81 10.40 -41.08
N LYS A 13 0.57 9.09 -41.27
CA LYS A 13 -0.62 8.43 -40.72
C LYS A 13 -0.50 8.43 -39.19
N PRO A 14 -1.51 8.90 -38.45
CA PRO A 14 -1.52 8.75 -37.02
C PRO A 14 -1.58 7.24 -36.69
N ARG A 15 -0.59 6.74 -35.96
CA ARG A 15 -0.62 5.41 -35.35
C ARG A 15 -1.84 5.35 -34.45
N GLY A 16 -2.80 4.49 -34.80
CA GLY A 16 -3.97 4.20 -33.98
C GLY A 16 -3.50 3.82 -32.57
N ARG A 17 -4.12 4.44 -31.56
CA ARG A 17 -4.01 4.03 -30.17
C ARG A 17 -4.51 2.59 -30.12
N GLU A 18 -3.60 1.66 -29.93
CA GLU A 18 -3.95 0.29 -29.58
C GLU A 18 -4.81 0.35 -28.31
N HIS A 19 -6.01 -0.17 -28.41
CA HIS A 19 -6.89 -0.36 -27.28
C HIS A 19 -6.15 -1.22 -26.25
N SER A 20 -5.79 -0.63 -25.14
CA SER A 20 -5.32 -1.39 -23.99
C SER A 20 -6.42 -2.39 -23.66
N HIS A 21 -6.16 -3.68 -23.86
CA HIS A 21 -7.00 -4.76 -23.37
C HIS A 21 -7.00 -4.60 -21.86
N SER A 22 -8.05 -4.02 -21.31
CA SER A 22 -8.29 -4.02 -19.88
C SER A 22 -8.44 -5.48 -19.48
N GLN A 23 -7.42 -6.03 -18.82
CA GLN A 23 -7.53 -7.35 -18.22
C GLN A 23 -8.71 -7.32 -17.25
N PRO A 24 -9.56 -8.35 -17.24
CA PRO A 24 -10.69 -8.41 -16.32
C PRO A 24 -10.19 -8.24 -14.88
N GLU A 25 -10.95 -7.52 -14.06
CA GLU A 25 -10.59 -7.34 -12.66
C GLU A 25 -10.58 -8.71 -11.97
N PRO A 26 -9.49 -9.03 -11.24
CA PRO A 26 -9.39 -10.30 -10.55
C PRO A 26 -10.43 -10.34 -9.43
N LYS A 27 -11.10 -11.51 -9.29
CA LYS A 27 -12.07 -11.74 -8.21
C LYS A 27 -11.42 -12.56 -7.11
N LEU A 28 -11.74 -12.24 -5.85
CA LEU A 28 -11.31 -13.02 -4.71
C LEU A 28 -12.19 -14.26 -4.58
N ASP A 29 -11.59 -15.44 -4.67
CA ASP A 29 -12.24 -16.70 -4.32
C ASP A 29 -12.15 -16.90 -2.80
N ASN A 30 -13.14 -16.40 -2.08
CA ASN A 30 -13.14 -16.39 -0.62
C ASN A 30 -13.07 -17.81 -0.04
N ALA A 31 -13.81 -18.79 -0.61
CA ALA A 31 -13.82 -20.15 -0.07
C ALA A 31 -12.41 -20.80 -0.13
N ARG A 32 -11.74 -20.65 -1.26
CA ARG A 32 -10.36 -21.10 -1.41
C ARG A 32 -9.42 -20.34 -0.47
N VAL A 33 -9.53 -19.00 -0.42
CA VAL A 33 -8.67 -18.15 0.41
C VAL A 33 -8.81 -18.53 1.89
N LEU A 34 -10.02 -18.68 2.40
CA LEU A 34 -10.27 -19.06 3.80
C LEU A 34 -9.62 -20.42 4.15
N SER A 35 -9.79 -21.42 3.29
CA SER A 35 -9.23 -22.75 3.55
C SER A 35 -7.70 -22.77 3.50
N GLU A 36 -7.12 -22.13 2.50
CA GLU A 36 -5.67 -22.10 2.31
C GLU A 36 -4.95 -21.19 3.32
N ILE A 37 -5.56 -20.04 3.68
CA ILE A 37 -4.96 -19.14 4.67
C ILE A 37 -4.98 -19.78 6.06
N LYS A 38 -6.06 -20.47 6.41
CA LYS A 38 -6.12 -21.22 7.66
C LYS A 38 -5.03 -22.27 7.72
N ARG A 39 -4.85 -23.07 6.68
CA ARG A 39 -3.81 -24.10 6.59
C ARG A 39 -2.41 -23.50 6.72
N TYR A 40 -2.15 -22.36 6.08
CA TYR A 40 -0.89 -21.64 6.21
C TYR A 40 -0.63 -21.20 7.65
N LEU A 41 -1.63 -20.56 8.27
CA LEU A 41 -1.51 -20.02 9.61
C LEU A 41 -1.40 -21.10 10.69
N ASP A 42 -2.14 -22.21 10.56
CA ASP A 42 -2.02 -23.37 11.48
C ASP A 42 -0.58 -23.89 11.54
N VAL A 43 0.14 -23.86 10.41
CA VAL A 43 1.56 -24.26 10.37
C VAL A 43 2.45 -23.14 10.89
N ALA A 44 2.27 -21.91 10.40
CA ALA A 44 3.14 -20.79 10.73
C ALA A 44 3.13 -20.48 12.23
N VAL A 45 1.95 -20.38 12.85
CA VAL A 45 1.80 -20.11 14.29
C VAL A 45 2.43 -21.22 15.13
N ARG A 46 2.18 -22.47 14.76
CA ARG A 46 2.77 -23.62 15.48
C ARG A 46 4.30 -23.61 15.40
N GLU A 47 4.87 -23.38 14.22
CA GLU A 47 6.33 -23.44 14.04
C GLU A 47 7.06 -22.23 14.63
N MET A 48 6.37 -21.09 14.82
CA MET A 48 6.93 -19.94 15.55
C MET A 48 7.10 -20.23 17.05
N GLY A 49 6.34 -21.16 17.62
CA GLY A 49 6.41 -21.50 19.05
C GLY A 49 5.94 -20.37 19.97
N LEU A 50 5.13 -19.45 19.47
CA LEU A 50 4.53 -18.33 20.21
C LEU A 50 3.12 -18.70 20.69
N GLU A 51 2.73 -18.18 21.86
CA GLU A 51 1.37 -18.32 22.40
C GLU A 51 0.43 -17.30 21.74
N ILE A 52 0.21 -17.46 20.44
CA ILE A 52 -0.72 -16.66 19.61
C ILE A 52 -1.78 -17.55 18.98
N GLN A 53 -2.95 -16.94 18.79
CA GLN A 53 -4.11 -17.52 18.12
C GLN A 53 -4.56 -16.55 17.02
N PHE A 54 -5.43 -17.01 16.14
CA PHE A 54 -5.98 -16.16 15.10
C PHE A 54 -7.44 -16.48 14.82
N ASP A 55 -8.21 -15.44 14.47
CA ASP A 55 -9.54 -15.53 13.93
C ASP A 55 -9.55 -15.06 12.47
N ILE A 56 -10.35 -15.72 11.65
CA ILE A 56 -10.54 -15.30 10.25
C ILE A 56 -11.99 -14.86 10.09
N THR A 57 -12.19 -13.62 9.65
CA THR A 57 -13.50 -13.03 9.41
C THR A 57 -13.64 -12.53 7.97
N GLU A 58 -14.88 -12.44 7.50
CA GLU A 58 -15.23 -11.92 6.18
C GLU A 58 -16.07 -10.63 6.33
N PRO A 59 -15.44 -9.48 6.69
CA PRO A 59 -16.18 -8.22 6.75
C PRO A 59 -16.66 -7.81 5.36
N ALA A 60 -17.79 -7.09 5.30
CA ALA A 60 -18.27 -6.51 4.05
C ALA A 60 -17.22 -5.53 3.49
N THR A 61 -16.98 -5.58 2.18
CA THR A 61 -16.04 -4.67 1.50
C THR A 61 -16.62 -3.27 1.45
N VAL A 62 -15.89 -2.29 1.96
CA VAL A 62 -16.27 -0.88 1.83
C VAL A 62 -15.97 -0.42 0.41
N GLY A 63 -17.03 -0.23 -0.40
CA GLY A 63 -16.92 0.17 -1.81
C GLY A 63 -16.83 -0.97 -2.83
N GLY A 64 -16.92 -2.22 -2.36
CA GLY A 64 -17.00 -3.40 -3.24
C GLY A 64 -18.40 -3.61 -3.82
N GLY A 65 -18.49 -4.36 -4.92
CA GLY A 65 -19.77 -4.78 -5.50
C GLY A 65 -20.59 -5.63 -4.52
N ALA A 66 -21.90 -5.68 -4.72
CA ALA A 66 -22.81 -6.46 -3.87
C ALA A 66 -22.35 -7.93 -3.80
N GLY A 67 -22.00 -8.40 -2.61
CA GLY A 67 -21.59 -9.77 -2.34
C GLY A 67 -20.08 -10.04 -2.29
N GLU A 68 -19.25 -9.06 -2.56
CA GLU A 68 -17.80 -9.20 -2.36
C GLU A 68 -17.41 -8.92 -0.91
N LYS A 69 -16.65 -9.82 -0.30
CA LYS A 69 -16.15 -9.69 1.07
C LYS A 69 -14.63 -9.71 1.09
N ASP A 70 -14.06 -8.91 1.96
CA ASP A 70 -12.64 -8.99 2.28
C ASP A 70 -12.38 -10.15 3.26
N VAL A 71 -11.14 -10.56 3.40
CA VAL A 71 -10.71 -11.51 4.43
C VAL A 71 -9.82 -10.78 5.42
N LEU A 72 -10.19 -10.82 6.69
CA LEU A 72 -9.40 -10.26 7.78
C LEU A 72 -8.99 -11.38 8.72
N VAL A 73 -7.68 -11.50 8.93
CA VAL A 73 -7.09 -12.34 9.96
C VAL A 73 -6.70 -11.47 11.15
N THR A 74 -7.26 -11.75 12.32
CA THR A 74 -6.94 -11.02 13.55
C THR A 74 -6.19 -11.94 14.49
N PHE A 75 -4.98 -11.53 14.90
CA PHE A 75 -4.17 -12.25 15.87
C PHE A 75 -4.41 -11.74 17.27
N HIS A 76 -4.33 -12.66 18.25
CA HIS A 76 -4.43 -12.40 19.67
C HIS A 76 -3.67 -13.48 20.46
N GLY A 77 -3.39 -13.25 21.74
CA GLY A 77 -2.70 -14.19 22.61
C GLY A 77 -1.69 -13.55 23.52
N ALA A 78 -1.04 -14.35 24.38
CA ALA A 78 -0.08 -13.82 25.35
C ALA A 78 1.15 -13.18 24.68
N ASP A 79 1.57 -13.72 23.53
CA ASP A 79 2.75 -13.28 22.81
C ASP A 79 2.43 -12.36 21.63
N GLN A 80 1.21 -11.78 21.58
CA GLN A 80 0.80 -10.89 20.46
C GLN A 80 1.71 -9.69 20.27
N ASP A 81 2.36 -9.20 21.33
CA ASP A 81 3.23 -8.02 21.27
C ASP A 81 4.46 -8.25 20.37
N PHE A 82 4.95 -9.49 20.25
CA PHE A 82 6.02 -9.83 19.30
C PHE A 82 5.63 -9.59 17.85
N LEU A 83 4.33 -9.70 17.51
CA LEU A 83 3.85 -9.38 16.16
C LEU A 83 3.91 -7.88 15.86
N LEU A 84 3.92 -7.03 16.90
CA LEU A 84 3.83 -5.58 16.81
C LEU A 84 5.18 -4.88 16.94
N GLU A 85 6.23 -5.61 17.34
CA GLU A 85 7.59 -5.08 17.42
C GLU A 85 8.07 -4.54 16.06
N GLU A 86 9.02 -3.60 16.10
CA GLU A 86 9.65 -3.00 14.90
C GLU A 86 8.61 -2.52 13.87
N GLN A 87 7.55 -1.83 14.34
CA GLN A 87 6.46 -1.34 13.49
C GLN A 87 5.63 -2.48 12.85
N ALA A 88 5.42 -3.55 13.60
CA ALA A 88 4.71 -4.76 13.21
C ALA A 88 5.39 -5.52 12.04
N GLU A 89 6.71 -5.58 12.02
CA GLU A 89 7.46 -6.24 10.95
C GLU A 89 7.06 -7.70 10.81
N LEU A 90 6.94 -8.44 11.92
CA LEU A 90 6.54 -9.86 11.89
C LEU A 90 5.12 -10.04 11.37
N LEU A 91 4.17 -9.21 11.81
CA LEU A 91 2.78 -9.24 11.32
C LEU A 91 2.72 -9.01 9.81
N LEU A 92 3.45 -8.01 9.33
CA LEU A 92 3.50 -7.68 7.90
C LEU A 92 4.23 -8.74 7.08
N ALA A 93 5.26 -9.37 7.65
CA ALA A 93 5.96 -10.49 7.01
C ALA A 93 5.05 -11.71 6.86
N LEU A 94 4.28 -12.06 7.90
CA LEU A 94 3.29 -13.14 7.86
C LEU A 94 2.23 -12.87 6.77
N GLU A 95 1.71 -11.65 6.69
CA GLU A 95 0.77 -11.26 5.63
C GLU A 95 1.40 -11.42 4.24
N HIS A 96 2.61 -10.92 4.06
CA HIS A 96 3.31 -11.02 2.79
C HIS A 96 3.52 -12.48 2.35
N VAL A 97 3.99 -13.33 3.26
CA VAL A 97 4.16 -14.77 2.98
C VAL A 97 2.82 -15.43 2.70
N GLY A 98 1.76 -15.06 3.45
CA GLY A 98 0.40 -15.53 3.21
C GLY A 98 -0.11 -15.20 1.81
N HIS A 99 0.09 -13.96 1.33
CA HIS A 99 -0.25 -13.57 -0.03
C HIS A 99 0.52 -14.41 -1.08
N ARG A 100 1.79 -14.71 -0.82
CA ARG A 100 2.63 -15.56 -1.69
C ARG A 100 2.16 -17.03 -1.67
N TRP A 101 1.81 -17.55 -0.51
CA TRP A 101 1.25 -18.89 -0.35
C TRP A 101 -0.04 -19.05 -1.15
N LEU A 102 -0.94 -18.08 -1.04
CA LEU A 102 -2.20 -18.02 -1.78
C LEU A 102 -2.02 -17.80 -3.28
N ARG A 103 -0.83 -17.42 -3.73
CA ARG A 103 -0.56 -16.93 -5.11
C ARG A 103 -1.55 -15.83 -5.50
N LEU A 104 -1.79 -14.92 -4.56
CA LEU A 104 -2.78 -13.87 -4.72
C LEU A 104 -2.30 -12.83 -5.75
N ASP A 105 -3.21 -12.39 -6.63
CA ASP A 105 -2.92 -11.28 -7.53
C ASP A 105 -2.60 -10.02 -6.70
N PRO A 106 -1.53 -9.25 -7.00
CA PRO A 106 -1.17 -8.04 -6.26
C PRO A 106 -2.30 -7.02 -6.10
N ARG A 107 -3.25 -6.98 -7.05
CA ARG A 107 -4.44 -6.11 -6.97
C ARG A 107 -5.45 -6.53 -5.89
N LEU A 108 -5.33 -7.74 -5.38
CA LEU A 108 -6.19 -8.30 -4.32
C LEU A 108 -5.52 -8.31 -2.93
N HIS A 109 -4.27 -7.88 -2.82
CA HIS A 109 -3.55 -7.90 -1.53
C HIS A 109 -4.27 -7.08 -0.46
N ASP A 110 -4.87 -5.94 -0.81
CA ASP A 110 -5.62 -5.12 0.13
C ASP A 110 -6.93 -5.77 0.61
N ARG A 111 -7.37 -6.84 -0.04
CA ARG A 111 -8.58 -7.59 0.29
C ARG A 111 -8.36 -8.78 1.24
N VAL A 112 -7.09 -9.17 1.47
CA VAL A 112 -6.70 -10.19 2.44
C VAL A 112 -5.69 -9.55 3.38
N ARG A 113 -6.10 -9.22 4.60
CA ARG A 113 -5.33 -8.42 5.55
C ARG A 113 -5.14 -9.14 6.86
N PHE A 114 -4.00 -8.89 7.49
CA PHE A 114 -3.69 -9.35 8.84
C PHE A 114 -3.67 -8.15 9.78
N ASP A 115 -4.20 -8.32 10.97
CA ASP A 115 -4.21 -7.29 12.01
C ASP A 115 -3.98 -7.91 13.40
N CYS A 116 -3.50 -7.12 14.33
CA CYS A 116 -3.29 -7.48 15.71
C CYS A 116 -3.51 -6.22 16.56
N ALA A 117 -4.33 -6.32 17.61
CA ALA A 117 -4.62 -5.21 18.53
C ALA A 117 -4.95 -3.88 17.84
N GLU A 118 -5.72 -3.91 16.74
CA GLU A 118 -6.09 -2.73 15.94
C GLU A 118 -4.87 -1.92 15.44
N TYR A 119 -3.72 -2.59 15.23
CA TYR A 119 -2.49 -1.93 14.81
C TYR A 119 -2.68 -1.03 13.60
N ARG A 120 -3.46 -1.50 12.60
CA ARG A 120 -3.64 -0.73 11.36
C ARG A 120 -4.40 0.59 11.58
N ALA A 121 -5.39 0.59 12.47
CA ALA A 121 -6.14 1.80 12.82
C ALA A 121 -5.25 2.77 13.61
N THR A 122 -4.56 2.28 14.63
CA THR A 122 -3.62 3.05 15.45
C THR A 122 -2.51 3.64 14.58
N ARG A 123 -1.89 2.84 13.72
CA ARG A 123 -0.81 3.28 12.83
C ARG A 123 -1.26 4.35 11.84
N LEU A 124 -2.48 4.26 11.34
CA LEU A 124 -3.06 5.28 10.46
C LEU A 124 -3.15 6.65 11.17
N GLU A 125 -3.65 6.68 12.40
CA GLU A 125 -3.77 7.91 13.16
C GLU A 125 -2.40 8.48 13.58
N GLU A 126 -1.44 7.64 13.95
CA GLU A 126 -0.06 8.04 14.20
C GLU A 126 0.58 8.72 12.98
N LEU A 127 0.41 8.12 11.80
CA LEU A 127 0.97 8.67 10.56
C LEU A 127 0.33 10.02 10.21
N LYS A 128 -0.98 10.16 10.37
CA LYS A 128 -1.68 11.44 10.17
C LYS A 128 -1.18 12.51 11.13
N LEU A 129 -1.08 12.18 12.42
CA LEU A 129 -0.58 13.11 13.43
C LEU A 129 0.87 13.51 13.13
N SER A 130 1.72 12.54 12.85
CA SER A 130 3.13 12.78 12.49
C SER A 130 3.26 13.66 11.25
N ALA A 131 2.40 13.45 10.23
CA ALA A 131 2.37 14.28 9.03
C ALA A 131 2.05 15.74 9.34
N ARG A 132 1.02 15.98 10.18
CA ARG A 132 0.63 17.35 10.58
C ARG A 132 1.74 18.05 11.37
N VAL A 133 2.32 17.35 12.36
CA VAL A 133 3.42 17.89 13.18
C VAL A 133 4.67 18.19 12.32
N ALA A 134 5.04 17.27 11.44
CA ALA A 134 6.18 17.46 10.54
C ALA A 134 5.95 18.63 9.57
N ALA A 135 4.74 18.76 9.00
CA ALA A 135 4.39 19.88 8.13
C ALA A 135 4.47 21.22 8.88
N GLN A 136 3.99 21.28 10.13
CA GLN A 136 4.10 22.46 10.97
C GLN A 136 5.57 22.84 11.19
N ARG A 137 6.42 21.87 11.52
CA ARG A 137 7.86 22.10 11.69
C ARG A 137 8.52 22.65 10.42
N VAL A 138 8.15 22.12 9.25
CA VAL A 138 8.65 22.61 7.95
C VAL A 138 8.24 24.07 7.71
N ARG A 139 7.01 24.46 8.07
CA ARG A 139 6.53 25.85 7.99
C ARG A 139 7.34 26.80 8.86
N GLU A 140 7.60 26.40 10.09
CA GLU A 140 8.28 27.21 11.09
C GLU A 140 9.78 27.38 10.79
N THR A 141 10.42 26.30 10.36
CA THR A 141 11.88 26.28 10.15
C THR A 141 12.32 26.61 8.73
N GLY A 142 11.43 26.45 7.73
CA GLY A 142 11.79 26.51 6.32
C GLY A 142 12.67 25.35 5.84
N MET A 143 12.94 24.35 6.70
CA MET A 143 13.77 23.20 6.39
C MET A 143 12.90 21.97 6.05
N GLU A 144 13.42 21.11 5.19
CA GLU A 144 12.78 19.85 4.86
C GLU A 144 12.70 18.92 6.08
N PHE A 145 11.66 18.06 6.09
CA PHE A 145 11.54 16.98 7.07
C PHE A 145 11.52 15.63 6.37
N ARG A 146 12.41 14.72 6.80
CA ARG A 146 12.56 13.37 6.25
C ARG A 146 12.00 12.36 7.24
N PHE A 147 11.02 11.59 6.80
CA PHE A 147 10.53 10.44 7.56
C PHE A 147 11.52 9.26 7.50
N ASN A 148 11.37 8.32 8.42
CA ASN A 148 12.00 7.01 8.29
C ASN A 148 11.49 6.30 7.03
N PRO A 149 12.24 5.32 6.49
CA PRO A 149 11.74 4.44 5.44
C PRO A 149 10.39 3.84 5.82
N MET A 150 9.48 3.77 4.86
CA MET A 150 8.13 3.28 5.09
C MET A 150 7.52 2.71 3.81
N SER A 151 6.47 1.90 3.96
CA SER A 151 5.77 1.25 2.85
C SER A 151 5.17 2.25 1.85
N PRO A 152 4.93 1.85 0.59
CA PRO A 152 4.25 2.69 -0.41
C PRO A 152 2.88 3.18 0.06
N ARG A 153 2.16 2.35 0.82
CA ARG A 153 0.84 2.67 1.37
C ARG A 153 0.93 3.79 2.41
N GLU A 154 1.87 3.70 3.35
CA GLU A 154 2.09 4.73 4.37
C GLU A 154 2.50 6.06 3.74
N ARG A 155 3.40 6.03 2.75
CA ARG A 155 3.79 7.25 2.02
C ARG A 155 2.61 7.90 1.31
N ARG A 156 1.70 7.10 0.75
CA ARG A 156 0.47 7.59 0.12
C ARG A 156 -0.48 8.22 1.15
N LEU A 157 -0.61 7.62 2.35
CA LEU A 157 -1.44 8.17 3.44
C LEU A 157 -0.97 9.56 3.85
N ILE A 158 0.32 9.74 4.10
CA ILE A 158 0.89 11.05 4.45
C ILE A 158 0.72 12.05 3.31
N HIS A 159 0.93 11.61 2.06
CA HIS A 159 0.72 12.47 0.89
C HIS A 159 -0.74 12.97 0.80
N LEU A 160 -1.71 12.08 1.00
CA LEU A 160 -3.14 12.43 0.97
C LEU A 160 -3.52 13.34 2.14
N GLU A 161 -3.00 13.11 3.36
CA GLU A 161 -3.24 13.96 4.52
C GLU A 161 -2.78 15.41 4.29
N LEU A 162 -1.69 15.58 3.53
CA LEU A 162 -1.12 16.90 3.24
C LEU A 162 -1.48 17.46 1.86
N ALA A 163 -2.31 16.77 1.07
CA ALA A 163 -2.63 17.19 -0.29
C ALA A 163 -3.33 18.56 -0.37
N GLY A 164 -4.05 18.97 0.68
CA GLY A 164 -4.70 20.28 0.78
C GLY A 164 -3.80 21.41 1.28
N ALA A 165 -2.57 21.11 1.70
CA ALA A 165 -1.65 22.11 2.24
C ALA A 165 -0.87 22.78 1.09
N SER A 166 -1.12 24.08 0.83
CA SER A 166 -0.47 24.84 -0.25
C SER A 166 0.96 25.31 0.09
N ASP A 167 1.32 25.26 1.34
CA ASP A 167 2.56 25.79 1.92
C ASP A 167 3.66 24.75 2.11
N VAL A 168 3.35 23.49 1.88
CA VAL A 168 4.29 22.37 1.86
C VAL A 168 4.06 21.49 0.63
N ARG A 169 5.09 20.75 0.23
CA ARG A 169 5.00 19.71 -0.81
C ARG A 169 5.62 18.41 -0.32
N THR A 170 5.09 17.28 -0.74
CA THR A 170 5.59 15.97 -0.36
C THR A 170 6.22 15.27 -1.57
N MET A 171 7.33 14.56 -1.33
CA MET A 171 7.99 13.73 -2.34
C MET A 171 8.42 12.39 -1.73
N SER A 172 8.36 11.32 -2.53
CA SER A 172 8.91 10.01 -2.16
C SER A 172 10.32 9.88 -2.71
N GLU A 173 11.32 9.70 -1.83
CA GLU A 173 12.74 9.61 -2.16
C GLU A 173 13.34 8.27 -1.74
N GLY A 174 14.46 7.90 -2.37
CA GLY A 174 15.14 6.63 -2.14
C GLY A 174 14.61 5.50 -3.01
N ALA A 175 15.17 4.31 -2.84
CA ALA A 175 14.82 3.11 -3.59
C ALA A 175 14.62 1.91 -2.65
N GLY A 176 13.80 0.92 -3.08
CA GLY A 176 13.53 -0.29 -2.30
C GLY A 176 13.06 0.03 -0.88
N ASP A 177 13.62 -0.70 0.08
CA ASP A 177 13.27 -0.60 1.49
C ASP A 177 13.74 0.71 2.16
N GLN A 178 14.68 1.43 1.53
CA GLN A 178 15.15 2.74 2.00
C GLN A 178 14.28 3.90 1.51
N ARG A 179 13.18 3.61 0.81
CA ARG A 179 12.32 4.64 0.26
C ARG A 179 11.43 5.26 1.34
N ARG A 180 11.47 6.59 1.43
CA ARG A 180 10.83 7.41 2.46
C ARG A 180 10.02 8.55 1.87
N LEU A 181 9.18 9.16 2.66
CA LEU A 181 8.53 10.41 2.33
C LEU A 181 9.33 11.58 2.91
N VAL A 182 9.43 12.65 2.14
CA VAL A 182 10.04 13.91 2.54
C VAL A 182 9.03 15.03 2.35
N ILE A 183 8.92 15.91 3.36
CA ILE A 183 8.13 17.13 3.27
C ILE A 183 9.08 18.30 3.04
N TYR A 184 8.82 19.08 2.01
CA TYR A 184 9.54 20.30 1.65
C TYR A 184 8.68 21.53 1.88
N PRO A 185 9.26 22.69 2.20
CA PRO A 185 8.54 23.95 2.11
C PRO A 185 8.11 24.18 0.65
N ALA A 186 6.90 24.69 0.44
CA ALA A 186 6.52 25.17 -0.88
C ALA A 186 7.39 26.39 -1.19
N SER A 187 8.04 26.40 -2.36
CA SER A 187 8.78 27.59 -2.79
C SER A 187 7.81 28.78 -2.85
N LYS A 188 8.09 29.85 -2.12
CA LYS A 188 7.37 31.11 -2.34
C LYS A 188 7.50 31.48 -3.81
N LYS A 189 6.36 31.54 -4.54
CA LYS A 189 6.30 32.12 -5.87
C LYS A 189 6.58 33.61 -5.77
#